data_addb5edee52d22db945ef7cf0f4c5338
#
_entry.id   addb5edee52d22db945ef7cf0f4c5338
#
_cell.length_a   1.000
_cell.length_b   1.000
_cell.length_c   1.000
_cell.angle_alpha   90.00
_cell.angle_beta   90.00
_cell.angle_gamma   90.00
#
_symmetry.space_group_name_H-M   'P 1'
#
loop_
_entity.id
_entity.type
_entity.pdbx_description
1 polymer ?
#
loop_
_entity_poly.entity_id
_entity_poly.type
_entity_poly.pdbx_seq_one_letter_code
_entity_poly.pdbx_strand_id
1 'polypeptide(L)'
;MTGIKEKNSIRAIILSAGQGRRLLPLTENIPKCLLPIGGKPIIEWQIEALLAAGIHDITVVTGFKSSLVEAQLQRYAKQAQISTIFNPFFEVADNLASCWIARSAMDHDFLLLNGDTIFDKSLLVQVLNSAPTPIALSVSHKPSYDTDDMKVQLDGNGWVKHVSKNLSADQIDCESIGLIFFRERGPQLFSNAVEDALRDPARLNCWYLSIVDALASRQLVSTCSVPGHLWCEIDFAGDLVRAEALFSKTDQDKMLHNFLCPG
;
A
#
# COMPACT_ATOMS: atom_id res chain seq x y z
N MET A 1 -3.06 -24.95 -31.90
CA MET A 1 -2.83 -23.52 -31.64
C MET A 1 -2.77 -23.34 -30.15
N THR A 2 -1.56 -23.36 -29.59
CA THR A 2 -1.32 -23.17 -28.16
C THR A 2 -1.43 -21.67 -27.86
N GLY A 3 -2.54 -21.30 -27.23
CA GLY A 3 -2.72 -19.93 -26.76
C GLY A 3 -1.60 -19.57 -25.80
N ILE A 4 -0.79 -18.60 -26.19
CA ILE A 4 0.13 -17.90 -25.28
C ILE A 4 -0.79 -17.26 -24.23
N LYS A 5 -0.75 -17.77 -22.98
CA LYS A 5 -1.33 -17.05 -21.85
C LYS A 5 -0.62 -15.69 -21.83
N GLU A 6 -1.33 -14.65 -22.20
CA GLU A 6 -0.88 -13.28 -21.89
C GLU A 6 -0.49 -13.29 -20.40
N LYS A 7 0.74 -12.86 -20.13
CA LYS A 7 1.22 -12.69 -18.77
C LYS A 7 0.24 -11.69 -18.14
N ASN A 8 -0.66 -12.16 -17.26
CA ASN A 8 -1.67 -11.29 -16.63
C ASN A 8 -0.97 -10.03 -16.14
N SER A 9 -1.38 -8.89 -16.66
CA SER A 9 -0.86 -7.60 -16.21
C SER A 9 -1.26 -7.44 -14.76
N ILE A 10 -0.27 -7.11 -13.90
CA ILE A 10 -0.55 -6.81 -12.48
C ILE A 10 -1.05 -5.39 -12.41
N ARG A 11 -2.16 -5.17 -11.70
CA ARG A 11 -2.68 -3.84 -11.38
C ARG A 11 -2.15 -3.37 -10.03
N ALA A 12 -1.97 -2.05 -9.85
CA ALA A 12 -1.81 -1.45 -8.55
C ALA A 12 -3.07 -0.67 -8.15
N ILE A 13 -3.51 -0.83 -6.90
CA ILE A 13 -4.61 -0.06 -6.30
C ILE A 13 -4.04 0.74 -5.13
N ILE A 14 -4.09 2.08 -5.21
CA ILE A 14 -3.58 2.98 -4.18
C ILE A 14 -4.75 3.61 -3.43
N LEU A 15 -4.80 3.43 -2.11
CA LEU A 15 -5.86 3.97 -1.25
C LEU A 15 -5.49 5.37 -0.77
N SER A 16 -5.89 6.40 -1.52
CA SER A 16 -5.53 7.81 -1.29
C SER A 16 -6.74 8.72 -1.02
N ALA A 17 -7.80 8.19 -0.43
CA ALA A 17 -9.04 8.95 -0.20
C ALA A 17 -8.98 9.86 1.04
N GLY A 18 -8.14 9.55 2.03
CA GLY A 18 -8.12 10.22 3.32
C GLY A 18 -7.48 11.61 3.32
N GLN A 19 -7.96 12.48 4.22
CA GLN A 19 -7.35 13.80 4.45
C GLN A 19 -6.00 13.72 5.19
N GLY A 20 -5.85 12.75 6.13
CA GLY A 20 -4.71 12.75 7.05
C GLY A 20 -4.87 13.74 8.21
N ARG A 21 -5.97 13.67 8.94
CA ARG A 21 -6.34 14.64 10.01
C ARG A 21 -5.32 14.78 11.13
N ARG A 22 -4.50 13.75 11.39
CA ARG A 22 -3.41 13.78 12.38
C ARG A 22 -2.26 14.72 11.97
N LEU A 23 -2.19 15.08 10.68
CA LEU A 23 -1.18 15.97 10.10
C LEU A 23 -1.67 17.42 9.94
N LEU A 24 -2.84 17.77 10.48
CA LEU A 24 -3.29 19.18 10.47
C LEU A 24 -2.28 20.05 11.25
N PRO A 25 -1.99 21.29 10.78
CA PRO A 25 -2.66 21.98 9.67
C PRO A 25 -2.08 21.68 8.26
N LEU A 26 -1.05 20.82 8.14
CA LEU A 26 -0.37 20.53 6.87
C LEU A 26 -1.33 19.99 5.80
N THR A 27 -2.31 19.20 6.22
CA THR A 27 -3.32 18.58 5.35
C THR A 27 -4.64 19.34 5.29
N GLU A 28 -4.67 20.61 5.72
CA GLU A 28 -5.89 21.42 5.66
C GLU A 28 -6.33 21.68 4.21
N ASN A 29 -5.36 21.94 3.35
CA ASN A 29 -5.60 22.35 1.97
C ASN A 29 -5.09 21.36 0.92
N ILE A 30 -4.36 20.33 1.30
CA ILE A 30 -3.84 19.29 0.40
C ILE A 30 -4.10 17.89 0.98
N PRO A 31 -4.41 16.87 0.16
CA PRO A 31 -4.51 15.48 0.61
C PRO A 31 -3.17 14.97 1.13
N LYS A 32 -3.21 14.04 2.10
CA LYS A 32 -2.02 13.42 2.69
C LYS A 32 -1.04 12.88 1.63
N CYS A 33 -1.54 12.21 0.60
CA CYS A 33 -0.72 11.61 -0.47
C CYS A 33 0.01 12.66 -1.34
N LEU A 34 -0.35 13.95 -1.23
CA LEU A 34 0.33 15.05 -1.91
C LEU A 34 1.34 15.80 -1.03
N LEU A 35 1.52 15.39 0.23
CA LEU A 35 2.58 15.94 1.08
C LEU A 35 3.95 15.67 0.45
N PRO A 36 4.83 16.69 0.37
CA PRO A 36 6.14 16.54 -0.24
C PRO A 36 7.12 15.82 0.70
N ILE A 37 7.87 14.87 0.17
CA ILE A 37 9.02 14.21 0.78
C ILE A 37 10.17 14.25 -0.23
N GLY A 38 11.32 14.80 0.15
CA GLY A 38 12.42 15.00 -0.81
C GLY A 38 12.05 15.85 -2.02
N GLY A 39 11.16 16.84 -1.83
CA GLY A 39 10.66 17.71 -2.88
C GLY A 39 9.63 17.09 -3.83
N LYS A 40 9.15 15.87 -3.56
CA LYS A 40 8.21 15.11 -4.39
C LYS A 40 7.04 14.57 -3.57
N PRO A 41 5.77 14.68 -4.05
CA PRO A 41 4.60 14.11 -3.38
C PRO A 41 4.72 12.61 -3.09
N ILE A 42 4.17 12.13 -1.96
CA ILE A 42 4.14 10.71 -1.58
C ILE A 42 3.64 9.84 -2.74
N ILE A 43 2.54 10.22 -3.37
CA ILE A 43 1.95 9.44 -4.47
C ILE A 43 2.89 9.32 -5.69
N GLU A 44 3.74 10.30 -5.96
CA GLU A 44 4.73 10.23 -7.04
C GLU A 44 5.81 9.18 -6.73
N TRP A 45 6.26 9.07 -5.48
CA TRP A 45 7.19 8.02 -5.08
C TRP A 45 6.60 6.64 -5.36
N GLN A 46 5.31 6.43 -5.02
CA GLN A 46 4.61 5.17 -5.26
C GLN A 46 4.48 4.87 -6.76
N ILE A 47 4.04 5.85 -7.57
CA ILE A 47 3.89 5.69 -9.01
C ILE A 47 5.23 5.36 -9.67
N GLU A 48 6.30 6.10 -9.34
CA GLU A 48 7.62 5.85 -9.91
C GLU A 48 8.19 4.48 -9.52
N ALA A 49 7.92 4.01 -8.29
CA ALA A 49 8.30 2.67 -7.88
C ALA A 49 7.54 1.60 -8.67
N LEU A 50 6.23 1.79 -8.88
CA LEU A 50 5.38 0.90 -9.69
C LEU A 50 5.87 0.84 -11.14
N LEU A 51 6.12 1.99 -11.77
CA LEU A 51 6.64 2.07 -13.13
C LEU A 51 8.00 1.38 -13.28
N ALA A 52 8.90 1.57 -12.30
CA ALA A 52 10.21 0.92 -12.27
C ALA A 52 10.10 -0.61 -12.13
N ALA A 53 9.02 -1.12 -11.50
CA ALA A 53 8.71 -2.55 -11.41
C ALA A 53 7.92 -3.09 -12.62
N GLY A 54 7.66 -2.24 -13.64
CA GLY A 54 6.92 -2.63 -14.86
C GLY A 54 5.41 -2.66 -14.69
N ILE A 55 4.86 -2.02 -13.64
CA ILE A 55 3.42 -1.94 -13.40
C ILE A 55 2.90 -0.62 -13.96
N HIS A 56 2.09 -0.70 -15.01
CA HIS A 56 1.57 0.46 -15.74
C HIS A 56 0.05 0.62 -15.65
N ASP A 57 -0.67 -0.34 -15.09
CA ASP A 57 -2.11 -0.28 -14.81
C ASP A 57 -2.29 0.09 -13.32
N ILE A 58 -2.72 1.34 -13.07
CA ILE A 58 -2.79 1.91 -11.72
C ILE A 58 -4.17 2.50 -11.49
N THR A 59 -4.83 2.07 -10.42
CA THR A 59 -6.10 2.64 -9.95
C THR A 59 -5.85 3.39 -8.65
N VAL A 60 -6.23 4.66 -8.58
CA VAL A 60 -6.10 5.47 -7.37
C VAL A 60 -7.48 5.76 -6.80
N VAL A 61 -7.73 5.33 -5.56
CA VAL A 61 -8.96 5.68 -4.84
C VAL A 61 -8.77 7.05 -4.23
N THR A 62 -9.53 8.02 -4.70
CA THR A 62 -9.48 9.43 -4.27
C THR A 62 -10.68 9.78 -3.38
N GLY A 63 -10.57 10.86 -2.62
CA GLY A 63 -11.63 11.37 -1.74
C GLY A 63 -11.43 12.84 -1.43
N PHE A 64 -10.82 13.16 -0.29
CA PHE A 64 -10.53 14.53 0.09
C PHE A 64 -9.76 15.26 -1.00
N LYS A 65 -10.32 16.39 -1.48
CA LYS A 65 -9.75 17.22 -2.56
C LYS A 65 -9.25 16.41 -3.77
N SER A 66 -10.06 15.46 -4.23
CA SER A 66 -9.75 14.53 -5.33
C SER A 66 -9.19 15.23 -6.58
N SER A 67 -9.70 16.41 -6.93
CA SER A 67 -9.25 17.18 -8.09
C SER A 67 -7.75 17.54 -8.05
N LEU A 68 -7.17 17.74 -6.85
CA LEU A 68 -5.73 17.99 -6.72
C LEU A 68 -4.91 16.72 -7.01
N VAL A 69 -5.40 15.55 -6.53
CA VAL A 69 -4.77 14.27 -6.80
C VAL A 69 -4.84 13.96 -8.30
N GLU A 70 -6.02 14.12 -8.91
CA GLU A 70 -6.24 13.89 -10.34
C GLU A 70 -5.34 14.78 -11.20
N ALA A 71 -5.21 16.08 -10.87
CA ALA A 71 -4.31 17.00 -11.55
C ALA A 71 -2.84 16.53 -11.46
N GLN A 72 -2.40 16.03 -10.30
CA GLN A 72 -1.04 15.51 -10.11
C GLN A 72 -0.79 14.25 -10.96
N LEU A 73 -1.77 13.34 -11.03
CA LEU A 73 -1.68 12.10 -11.79
C LEU A 73 -1.58 12.31 -13.31
N GLN A 74 -2.12 13.41 -13.85
CA GLN A 74 -2.02 13.73 -15.28
C GLN A 74 -0.57 13.80 -15.78
N ARG A 75 0.40 14.08 -14.91
CA ARG A 75 1.84 14.12 -15.26
C ARG A 75 2.35 12.76 -15.75
N TYR A 76 1.68 11.68 -15.37
CA TYR A 76 2.06 10.31 -15.69
C TYR A 76 1.22 9.68 -16.81
N ALA A 77 0.27 10.41 -17.41
CA ALA A 77 -0.67 9.91 -18.41
C ALA A 77 -0.02 9.31 -19.67
N LYS A 78 1.24 9.68 -19.98
CA LYS A 78 2.01 9.09 -21.09
C LYS A 78 2.83 7.86 -20.70
N GLN A 79 2.96 7.58 -19.40
CA GLN A 79 3.83 6.53 -18.86
C GLN A 79 3.04 5.35 -18.31
N ALA A 80 1.81 5.60 -17.86
CA ALA A 80 0.93 4.61 -17.26
C ALA A 80 -0.54 4.83 -17.64
N GLN A 81 -1.32 3.76 -17.59
CA GLN A 81 -2.78 3.84 -17.59
C GLN A 81 -3.23 4.06 -16.15
N ILE A 82 -3.49 5.32 -15.79
CA ILE A 82 -3.94 5.69 -14.45
C ILE A 82 -5.42 6.01 -14.49
N SER A 83 -6.22 5.31 -13.70
CA SER A 83 -7.63 5.58 -13.46
C SER A 83 -7.85 6.05 -12.01
N THR A 84 -8.86 6.88 -11.80
CA THR A 84 -9.27 7.32 -10.48
C THR A 84 -10.68 6.84 -10.16
N ILE A 85 -10.90 6.43 -8.91
CA ILE A 85 -12.21 6.07 -8.39
C ILE A 85 -12.48 6.94 -7.17
N PHE A 86 -13.52 7.77 -7.23
CA PHE A 86 -13.88 8.65 -6.13
C PHE A 86 -14.63 7.91 -5.03
N ASN A 87 -14.14 8.00 -3.80
CA ASN A 87 -14.83 7.50 -2.61
C ASN A 87 -15.61 8.65 -1.95
N PRO A 88 -16.95 8.72 -2.08
CA PRO A 88 -17.76 9.76 -1.46
C PRO A 88 -17.90 9.62 0.07
N PHE A 89 -17.48 8.49 0.62
CA PHE A 89 -17.60 8.18 2.05
C PHE A 89 -16.31 8.44 2.84
N PHE A 90 -15.31 9.11 2.26
CA PHE A 90 -13.97 9.30 2.84
C PHE A 90 -13.97 9.99 4.22
N GLU A 91 -15.03 10.73 4.58
CA GLU A 91 -15.16 11.40 5.88
C GLU A 91 -15.83 10.53 6.95
N VAL A 92 -16.67 9.59 6.53
CA VAL A 92 -17.56 8.83 7.41
C VAL A 92 -17.27 7.33 7.46
N ALA A 93 -16.33 6.85 6.63
CA ALA A 93 -15.93 5.47 6.55
C ALA A 93 -14.41 5.34 6.61
N ASP A 94 -13.92 4.17 7.03
CA ASP A 94 -12.51 3.84 6.97
C ASP A 94 -12.13 3.17 5.64
N ASN A 95 -10.87 2.75 5.49
CA ASN A 95 -10.30 2.29 4.22
C ASN A 95 -10.89 0.97 3.69
N LEU A 96 -11.65 0.21 4.49
CA LEU A 96 -12.43 -0.93 4.00
C LEU A 96 -13.47 -0.49 2.97
N ALA A 97 -14.11 0.65 3.17
CA ALA A 97 -15.05 1.22 2.19
C ALA A 97 -14.34 1.61 0.89
N SER A 98 -13.10 2.13 0.96
CA SER A 98 -12.27 2.39 -0.21
C SER A 98 -11.99 1.12 -1.01
N CYS A 99 -11.70 0.00 -0.34
CA CYS A 99 -11.52 -1.30 -0.99
C CYS A 99 -12.81 -1.77 -1.68
N TRP A 100 -13.97 -1.61 -1.03
CA TRP A 100 -15.26 -1.98 -1.63
C TRP A 100 -15.57 -1.17 -2.89
N ILE A 101 -15.31 0.14 -2.86
CA ILE A 101 -15.51 1.03 -4.02
C ILE A 101 -14.58 0.63 -5.16
N ALA A 102 -13.34 0.23 -4.87
CA ALA A 102 -12.35 -0.20 -5.85
C ALA A 102 -12.51 -1.67 -6.31
N ARG A 103 -13.51 -2.42 -5.83
CA ARG A 103 -13.62 -3.87 -6.08
C ARG A 103 -13.69 -4.26 -7.56
N SER A 104 -14.21 -3.39 -8.41
CA SER A 104 -14.22 -3.62 -9.87
C SER A 104 -12.80 -3.61 -10.48
N ALA A 105 -11.82 -3.04 -9.79
CA ALA A 105 -10.42 -3.06 -10.17
C ALA A 105 -9.66 -4.28 -9.61
N MET A 106 -10.33 -5.18 -8.87
CA MET A 106 -9.77 -6.40 -8.28
C MET A 106 -10.12 -7.65 -9.10
N ASP A 107 -10.16 -7.53 -10.41
CA ASP A 107 -10.59 -8.58 -11.35
C ASP A 107 -9.45 -9.53 -11.79
N HIS A 108 -8.21 -9.19 -11.49
CA HIS A 108 -7.00 -9.99 -11.75
C HIS A 108 -5.95 -9.72 -10.66
N ASP A 109 -4.73 -10.25 -10.79
CA ASP A 109 -3.66 -10.05 -9.82
C ASP A 109 -3.41 -8.55 -9.58
N PHE A 110 -3.34 -8.13 -8.30
CA PHE A 110 -3.13 -6.73 -7.98
C PHE A 110 -2.30 -6.52 -6.69
N LEU A 111 -1.61 -5.39 -6.66
CA LEU A 111 -1.02 -4.83 -5.44
C LEU A 111 -2.00 -3.84 -4.81
N LEU A 112 -2.21 -3.94 -3.51
CA LEU A 112 -2.93 -2.93 -2.72
C LEU A 112 -1.93 -2.14 -1.89
N LEU A 113 -1.96 -0.81 -2.02
CA LEU A 113 -1.05 0.11 -1.35
C LEU A 113 -1.81 1.11 -0.49
N ASN A 114 -1.36 1.32 0.73
CA ASN A 114 -1.76 2.49 1.51
C ASN A 114 -1.22 3.77 0.82
N GLY A 115 -2.05 4.81 0.72
CA GLY A 115 -1.69 6.07 0.05
C GLY A 115 -0.70 6.97 0.82
N ASP A 116 -0.24 6.51 1.99
CA ASP A 116 0.65 7.20 2.92
C ASP A 116 1.98 6.49 3.14
N THR A 117 2.19 5.35 2.50
CA THR A 117 3.43 4.59 2.60
C THR A 117 4.37 4.94 1.44
N ILE A 118 5.57 5.41 1.77
CA ILE A 118 6.66 5.64 0.83
C ILE A 118 7.68 4.51 0.98
N PHE A 119 8.23 4.05 -0.14
CA PHE A 119 9.22 2.96 -0.15
C PHE A 119 10.18 3.08 -1.35
N ASP A 120 11.33 2.41 -1.26
CA ASP A 120 12.27 2.35 -2.36
C ASP A 120 11.78 1.45 -3.52
N LYS A 121 12.28 1.71 -4.73
CA LYS A 121 11.85 1.01 -5.95
C LYS A 121 12.15 -0.49 -5.93
N SER A 122 13.19 -0.93 -5.22
CA SER A 122 13.61 -2.32 -5.18
C SER A 122 12.71 -3.18 -4.28
N LEU A 123 12.02 -2.59 -3.33
CA LEU A 123 11.06 -3.27 -2.46
C LEU A 123 9.95 -3.96 -3.26
N LEU A 124 9.41 -3.30 -4.29
CA LEU A 124 8.37 -3.90 -5.13
C LEU A 124 8.86 -5.14 -5.88
N VAL A 125 10.11 -5.16 -6.33
CA VAL A 125 10.70 -6.34 -6.99
C VAL A 125 10.70 -7.53 -6.04
N GLN A 126 11.03 -7.32 -4.76
CA GLN A 126 10.97 -8.37 -3.74
C GLN A 126 9.54 -8.87 -3.52
N VAL A 127 8.57 -7.96 -3.41
CA VAL A 127 7.15 -8.31 -3.22
C VAL A 127 6.60 -9.12 -4.41
N LEU A 128 6.92 -8.71 -5.63
CA LEU A 128 6.50 -9.42 -6.85
C LEU A 128 7.10 -10.82 -6.95
N ASN A 129 8.29 -11.03 -6.40
CA ASN A 129 8.98 -12.33 -6.36
C ASN A 129 8.69 -13.13 -5.07
N SER A 130 7.79 -12.66 -4.21
CA SER A 130 7.39 -13.38 -2.98
C SER A 130 6.78 -14.75 -3.28
N ALA A 131 6.68 -15.61 -2.26
CA ALA A 131 6.12 -16.95 -2.39
C ALA A 131 4.74 -16.93 -3.09
N PRO A 132 4.44 -17.90 -3.97
CA PRO A 132 3.21 -17.92 -4.79
C PRO A 132 1.99 -18.34 -3.93
N THR A 133 1.60 -17.49 -2.99
CA THR A 133 0.42 -17.65 -2.16
C THR A 133 -0.69 -16.70 -2.62
N PRO A 134 -1.98 -16.99 -2.35
CA PRO A 134 -3.08 -16.13 -2.79
C PRO A 134 -2.96 -14.69 -2.29
N ILE A 135 -2.44 -14.49 -1.08
CA ILE A 135 -2.25 -13.17 -0.46
C ILE A 135 -0.88 -13.13 0.20
N ALA A 136 -0.03 -12.20 -0.21
CA ALA A 136 1.29 -11.95 0.38
C ALA A 136 1.30 -10.58 1.06
N LEU A 137 1.30 -10.56 2.40
CA LEU A 137 1.38 -9.37 3.23
C LEU A 137 2.83 -8.94 3.38
N SER A 138 3.17 -7.74 2.91
CA SER A 138 4.52 -7.19 3.12
C SER A 138 4.70 -6.75 4.56
N VAL A 139 5.80 -7.22 5.18
CA VAL A 139 6.06 -7.01 6.61
C VAL A 139 7.48 -6.55 6.89
N SER A 140 7.62 -5.77 7.95
CA SER A 140 8.89 -5.31 8.48
C SER A 140 9.08 -5.76 9.94
N HIS A 141 10.33 -5.96 10.34
CA HIS A 141 10.70 -6.31 11.70
C HIS A 141 11.44 -5.14 12.34
N LYS A 142 11.09 -4.80 13.58
CA LYS A 142 11.77 -3.76 14.37
C LYS A 142 11.86 -4.17 15.83
N PRO A 143 12.77 -3.56 16.62
CA PRO A 143 12.97 -3.93 18.03
C PRO A 143 11.78 -3.67 18.95
N SER A 144 10.92 -2.70 18.59
CA SER A 144 9.74 -2.34 19.36
C SER A 144 8.63 -1.85 18.44
N TYR A 145 7.38 -2.06 18.84
CA TYR A 145 6.18 -1.72 18.06
C TYR A 145 5.33 -0.71 18.82
N ASP A 146 4.88 0.32 18.12
CA ASP A 146 4.04 1.37 18.64
C ASP A 146 2.55 0.95 18.69
N THR A 147 1.73 1.70 19.40
CA THR A 147 0.28 1.42 19.52
C THR A 147 -0.44 1.49 18.18
N ASP A 148 0.02 2.35 17.26
CA ASP A 148 -0.57 2.55 15.94
C ASP A 148 -0.11 1.53 14.89
N ASP A 149 0.98 0.80 15.16
CA ASP A 149 1.48 -0.21 14.22
C ASP A 149 0.43 -1.31 13.97
N MET A 150 0.30 -1.71 12.72
CA MET A 150 -0.50 -2.86 12.36
C MET A 150 0.32 -4.14 12.55
N LYS A 151 0.23 -4.69 13.74
CA LYS A 151 1.03 -5.81 14.22
C LYS A 151 0.56 -7.12 13.59
N VAL A 152 1.50 -8.04 13.38
CA VAL A 152 1.27 -9.33 12.75
C VAL A 152 1.82 -10.43 13.64
N GLN A 153 1.01 -11.44 13.89
CA GLN A 153 1.39 -12.71 14.51
C GLN A 153 1.50 -13.79 13.44
N LEU A 154 2.56 -14.58 13.50
CA LEU A 154 2.79 -15.71 12.61
C LEU A 154 2.48 -17.05 13.30
N ASP A 155 2.23 -18.09 12.53
CA ASP A 155 2.26 -19.46 13.01
C ASP A 155 3.69 -20.02 12.89
N GLY A 156 3.91 -21.24 13.41
CA GLY A 156 5.24 -21.88 13.37
C GLY A 156 5.76 -22.19 11.94
N ASN A 157 4.95 -22.01 10.91
CA ASN A 157 5.29 -22.26 9.51
C ASN A 157 5.42 -20.95 8.69
N GLY A 158 5.30 -19.78 9.33
CA GLY A 158 5.42 -18.47 8.69
C GLY A 158 4.14 -17.97 8.01
N TRP A 159 2.99 -18.62 8.21
CA TRP A 159 1.70 -18.09 7.79
C TRP A 159 1.21 -17.02 8.78
N VAL A 160 0.53 -16.04 8.27
CA VAL A 160 -0.14 -15.04 9.10
C VAL A 160 -1.24 -15.72 9.91
N LYS A 161 -1.20 -15.55 11.22
CA LYS A 161 -2.20 -16.02 12.16
C LYS A 161 -3.18 -14.92 12.56
N HIS A 162 -2.64 -13.74 12.89
CA HIS A 162 -3.41 -12.55 13.24
C HIS A 162 -2.77 -11.28 12.70
N VAL A 163 -3.63 -10.31 12.35
CA VAL A 163 -3.26 -8.93 12.00
C VAL A 163 -4.11 -7.97 12.82
N SER A 164 -3.51 -7.29 13.80
CA SER A 164 -4.25 -6.38 14.69
C SER A 164 -3.34 -5.34 15.35
N LYS A 165 -3.87 -4.15 15.62
CA LYS A 165 -3.20 -3.16 16.47
C LYS A 165 -3.12 -3.58 17.94
N ASN A 166 -4.00 -4.50 18.37
CA ASN A 166 -4.21 -4.86 19.76
C ASN A 166 -3.51 -6.17 20.17
N LEU A 167 -2.55 -6.69 19.40
CA LEU A 167 -1.75 -7.84 19.81
C LEU A 167 -0.90 -7.47 21.02
N SER A 168 -0.80 -8.40 21.99
CA SER A 168 0.11 -8.26 23.13
C SER A 168 1.57 -8.42 22.69
N ALA A 169 2.51 -7.85 23.45
CA ALA A 169 3.92 -7.79 23.05
C ALA A 169 4.54 -9.17 22.76
N ASP A 170 4.10 -10.22 23.45
CA ASP A 170 4.53 -11.60 23.28
C ASP A 170 3.93 -12.29 22.03
N GLN A 171 2.96 -11.67 21.37
CA GLN A 171 2.29 -12.18 20.16
C GLN A 171 2.78 -11.50 18.88
N ILE A 172 3.66 -10.50 18.97
CA ILE A 172 4.06 -9.70 17.83
C ILE A 172 5.33 -10.27 17.21
N ASP A 173 5.24 -10.73 15.97
CA ASP A 173 6.41 -11.16 15.20
C ASP A 173 6.93 -10.06 14.26
N CYS A 174 6.03 -9.26 13.67
CA CYS A 174 6.37 -8.18 12.73
C CYS A 174 5.21 -7.18 12.60
N GLU A 175 5.37 -6.18 11.73
CA GLU A 175 4.31 -5.23 11.36
C GLU A 175 4.04 -5.23 9.85
N SER A 176 2.79 -4.95 9.45
CA SER A 176 2.42 -4.70 8.06
C SER A 176 2.88 -3.32 7.63
N ILE A 177 3.45 -3.21 6.44
CA ILE A 177 3.89 -1.93 5.85
C ILE A 177 2.85 -1.30 4.92
N GLY A 178 1.60 -1.78 4.91
CA GLY A 178 0.54 -1.23 4.06
C GLY A 178 0.69 -1.56 2.56
N LEU A 179 1.36 -2.67 2.23
CA LEU A 179 1.52 -3.18 0.88
C LEU A 179 1.21 -4.68 0.84
N ILE A 180 0.25 -5.08 0.00
CA ILE A 180 -0.20 -6.48 -0.11
C ILE A 180 -0.29 -6.88 -1.57
N PHE A 181 0.19 -8.08 -1.89
CA PHE A 181 0.03 -8.66 -3.21
C PHE A 181 -1.03 -9.76 -3.21
N PHE A 182 -2.05 -9.60 -4.05
CA PHE A 182 -3.13 -10.56 -4.27
C PHE A 182 -2.93 -11.24 -5.63
N ARG A 183 -2.92 -12.58 -5.65
CA ARG A 183 -2.63 -13.39 -6.85
C ARG A 183 -3.63 -14.52 -7.01
N GLU A 184 -3.81 -14.98 -8.27
CA GLU A 184 -4.63 -16.14 -8.61
C GLU A 184 -6.05 -16.02 -8.05
N ARG A 185 -6.39 -16.78 -6.98
CA ARG A 185 -7.69 -16.69 -6.31
C ARG A 185 -7.75 -15.59 -5.24
N GLY A 186 -6.63 -14.97 -4.91
CA GLY A 186 -6.53 -13.92 -3.89
C GLY A 186 -7.45 -12.73 -4.14
N PRO A 187 -7.47 -12.15 -5.36
CA PRO A 187 -8.38 -11.06 -5.72
C PRO A 187 -9.85 -11.39 -5.42
N GLN A 188 -10.33 -12.53 -5.88
CA GLN A 188 -11.71 -12.95 -5.67
C GLN A 188 -12.03 -13.21 -4.20
N LEU A 189 -11.12 -13.87 -3.47
CA LEU A 189 -11.28 -14.14 -2.03
C LEU A 189 -11.39 -12.85 -1.24
N PHE A 190 -10.52 -11.88 -1.52
CA PHE A 190 -10.52 -10.59 -0.83
C PHE A 190 -11.76 -9.75 -1.20
N SER A 191 -12.07 -9.61 -2.49
CA SER A 191 -13.23 -8.84 -2.96
C SER A 191 -14.54 -9.36 -2.38
N ASN A 192 -14.74 -10.68 -2.37
CA ASN A 192 -15.93 -11.30 -1.76
C ASN A 192 -15.99 -11.04 -0.25
N ALA A 193 -14.88 -11.20 0.45
CA ALA A 193 -14.85 -10.98 1.90
C ALA A 193 -15.08 -9.50 2.28
N VAL A 194 -14.60 -8.55 1.46
CA VAL A 194 -14.90 -7.11 1.60
C VAL A 194 -16.39 -6.84 1.41
N GLU A 195 -16.99 -7.41 0.36
CA GLU A 195 -18.42 -7.26 0.08
C GLU A 195 -19.28 -7.85 1.21
N ASP A 196 -18.97 -9.07 1.64
CA ASP A 196 -19.70 -9.73 2.73
C ASP A 196 -19.58 -8.94 4.04
N ALA A 197 -18.40 -8.41 4.34
CA ALA A 197 -18.18 -7.63 5.56
C ALA A 197 -19.03 -6.34 5.58
N LEU A 198 -19.10 -5.62 4.46
CA LEU A 198 -19.86 -4.34 4.39
C LEU A 198 -21.37 -4.52 4.24
N ARG A 199 -21.89 -5.76 4.20
CA ARG A 199 -23.32 -6.03 4.44
C ARG A 199 -23.73 -5.73 5.89
N ASP A 200 -22.76 -5.70 6.82
CA ASP A 200 -22.94 -5.20 8.17
C ASP A 200 -22.53 -3.72 8.24
N PRO A 201 -23.49 -2.77 8.45
CA PRO A 201 -23.19 -1.35 8.55
C PRO A 201 -22.19 -0.98 9.66
N ALA A 202 -22.09 -1.78 10.72
CA ALA A 202 -21.14 -1.56 11.80
C ALA A 202 -19.67 -1.67 11.34
N ARG A 203 -19.42 -2.34 10.20
CA ARG A 203 -18.08 -2.51 9.62
C ARG A 203 -17.63 -1.38 8.72
N LEU A 204 -18.43 -0.35 8.52
CA LEU A 204 -18.07 0.81 7.70
C LEU A 204 -16.79 1.53 8.22
N ASN A 205 -16.57 1.49 9.54
CA ASN A 205 -15.41 2.07 10.20
C ASN A 205 -14.29 1.03 10.49
N CYS A 206 -14.26 -0.07 9.76
CA CYS A 206 -13.18 -1.06 9.87
C CYS A 206 -12.06 -0.80 8.86
N TRP A 207 -10.85 -1.21 9.24
CA TRP A 207 -9.72 -1.25 8.30
C TRP A 207 -9.79 -2.51 7.44
N TYR A 208 -9.34 -2.42 6.19
CA TYR A 208 -9.30 -3.56 5.27
C TYR A 208 -8.41 -4.71 5.80
N LEU A 209 -7.42 -4.41 6.65
CA LEU A 209 -6.59 -5.43 7.30
C LEU A 209 -7.38 -6.35 8.23
N SER A 210 -8.58 -5.95 8.69
CA SER A 210 -9.48 -6.87 9.41
C SER A 210 -10.04 -7.99 8.51
N ILE A 211 -10.11 -7.74 7.20
CA ILE A 211 -10.47 -8.77 6.22
C ILE A 211 -9.27 -9.70 5.95
N VAL A 212 -8.07 -9.13 5.91
CA VAL A 212 -6.83 -9.93 5.80
C VAL A 212 -6.68 -10.85 7.00
N ASP A 213 -6.95 -10.37 8.23
CA ASP A 213 -6.98 -11.17 9.46
C ASP A 213 -7.99 -12.33 9.37
N ALA A 214 -9.21 -12.05 8.92
CA ALA A 214 -10.23 -13.09 8.72
C ALA A 214 -9.81 -14.14 7.67
N LEU A 215 -9.10 -13.76 6.62
CA LEU A 215 -8.57 -14.68 5.61
C LEU A 215 -7.33 -15.43 6.10
N ALA A 216 -6.53 -14.84 6.99
CA ALA A 216 -5.37 -15.47 7.62
C ALA A 216 -5.77 -16.71 8.43
N SER A 217 -6.91 -16.67 9.14
CA SER A 217 -7.44 -17.84 9.90
C SER A 217 -7.69 -19.07 9.02
N ARG A 218 -7.75 -18.90 7.69
CA ARG A 218 -7.93 -19.96 6.68
C ARG A 218 -6.63 -20.38 5.99
N GLN A 219 -5.48 -19.95 6.50
CA GLN A 219 -4.14 -20.18 5.90
C GLN A 219 -4.05 -19.69 4.44
N LEU A 220 -4.61 -18.53 4.16
CA LEU A 220 -4.61 -17.91 2.82
C LEU A 220 -3.59 -16.76 2.70
N VAL A 221 -3.02 -16.33 3.82
CA VAL A 221 -2.13 -15.15 3.90
C VAL A 221 -0.74 -15.58 4.36
N SER A 222 0.25 -15.37 3.51
CA SER A 222 1.67 -15.48 3.88
C SER A 222 2.30 -14.11 4.06
N THR A 223 3.54 -14.07 4.53
CA THR A 223 4.30 -12.83 4.61
C THR A 223 5.35 -12.72 3.50
N CYS A 224 5.64 -11.47 3.12
CA CYS A 224 6.83 -11.08 2.37
C CYS A 224 7.63 -10.11 3.25
N SER A 225 8.66 -10.59 3.93
CA SER A 225 9.54 -9.74 4.72
C SER A 225 10.40 -8.85 3.81
N VAL A 226 10.59 -7.57 4.17
CA VAL A 226 11.32 -6.58 3.36
C VAL A 226 12.56 -6.03 4.11
N PRO A 227 13.49 -6.90 4.56
CA PRO A 227 14.67 -6.45 5.29
C PRO A 227 15.60 -5.62 4.38
N GLY A 228 16.17 -4.55 4.95
CA GLY A 228 17.12 -3.69 4.23
C GLY A 228 16.51 -2.73 3.21
N HIS A 229 15.20 -2.79 2.96
CA HIS A 229 14.50 -1.82 2.12
C HIS A 229 14.11 -0.58 2.92
N LEU A 230 14.19 0.59 2.26
CA LEU A 230 13.71 1.84 2.85
C LEU A 230 12.21 1.94 2.66
N TRP A 231 11.52 2.18 3.75
CA TRP A 231 10.09 2.49 3.75
C TRP A 231 9.72 3.36 4.96
N CYS A 232 8.64 4.08 4.85
CA CYS A 232 8.09 4.88 5.94
C CYS A 232 6.59 5.10 5.72
N GLU A 233 5.78 4.88 6.74
CA GLU A 233 4.39 5.34 6.79
C GLU A 233 4.36 6.76 7.38
N ILE A 234 3.51 7.62 6.82
CA ILE A 234 3.43 9.04 7.19
C ILE A 234 2.12 9.26 7.92
N ASP A 235 2.10 9.18 9.23
CA ASP A 235 0.90 9.38 10.06
C ASP A 235 0.98 10.64 10.93
N PHE A 236 2.16 11.01 11.37
CA PHE A 236 2.41 12.15 12.26
C PHE A 236 3.50 13.06 11.68
N ALA A 237 3.58 14.28 12.20
CA ALA A 237 4.60 15.25 11.74
C ALA A 237 6.05 14.72 11.90
N GLY A 238 6.31 13.88 12.90
CA GLY A 238 7.61 13.24 13.09
C GLY A 238 7.99 12.28 11.97
N ASP A 239 6.99 11.65 11.32
CA ASP A 239 7.22 10.73 10.21
C ASP A 239 7.68 11.48 8.96
N LEU A 240 7.18 12.70 8.73
CA LEU A 240 7.67 13.56 7.65
C LEU A 240 9.16 13.83 7.78
N VAL A 241 9.62 14.18 8.99
CA VAL A 241 11.05 14.44 9.26
C VAL A 241 11.87 13.17 9.03
N ARG A 242 11.37 12.01 9.47
CA ARG A 242 12.03 10.72 9.29
C ARG A 242 12.09 10.34 7.80
N ALA A 243 10.99 10.45 7.09
CA ALA A 243 10.92 10.16 5.66
C ALA A 243 11.83 11.10 4.85
N GLU A 244 11.84 12.40 5.16
CA GLU A 244 12.73 13.36 4.53
C GLU A 244 14.20 12.95 4.71
N ALA A 245 14.60 12.55 5.93
CA ALA A 245 15.97 12.11 6.20
C ALA A 245 16.35 10.81 5.47
N LEU A 246 15.38 9.90 5.24
CA LEU A 246 15.62 8.63 4.55
C LEU A 246 15.69 8.81 3.03
N PHE A 247 14.78 9.58 2.44
CA PHE A 247 14.58 9.64 0.99
C PHE A 247 15.36 10.79 0.30
N SER A 248 15.67 11.89 1.00
CA SER A 248 16.51 12.97 0.44
C SER A 248 17.97 12.52 0.23
N LYS A 249 18.51 11.63 1.07
CA LYS A 249 19.87 11.10 0.91
C LYS A 249 20.00 10.15 -0.27
N THR A 250 18.94 9.39 -0.56
CA THR A 250 18.95 8.40 -1.65
C THR A 250 19.09 9.04 -3.04
N ASP A 251 18.54 10.24 -3.23
CA ASP A 251 18.69 10.98 -4.49
C ASP A 251 20.08 11.65 -4.60
N GLN A 252 20.67 12.09 -3.47
CA GLN A 252 22.03 12.64 -3.44
C GLN A 252 23.10 11.57 -3.73
N ASP A 253 22.98 10.38 -3.16
CA ASP A 253 23.92 9.29 -3.41
C ASP A 253 23.85 8.77 -4.86
N LYS A 254 22.67 8.76 -5.49
CA LYS A 254 22.51 8.44 -6.92
C LYS A 254 23.10 9.53 -7.83
N MET A 255 22.97 10.80 -7.48
CA MET A 255 23.64 11.88 -8.21
C MET A 255 25.16 11.76 -8.11
N LEU A 256 25.69 11.48 -6.92
CA LEU A 256 27.14 11.28 -6.72
C LEU A 256 27.67 10.04 -7.47
N HIS A 257 26.93 8.94 -7.49
CA HIS A 257 27.32 7.73 -8.22
C HIS A 257 27.32 7.94 -9.73
N ASN A 258 26.34 8.66 -10.28
CA ASN A 258 26.30 9.04 -11.70
C ASN A 258 27.37 10.07 -12.10
N PHE A 259 27.86 10.88 -11.14
CA PHE A 259 28.98 11.80 -11.37
C PHE A 259 30.36 11.13 -11.29
N LEU A 260 30.49 10.05 -10.51
CA LEU A 260 31.75 9.36 -10.26
C LEU A 260 31.99 8.16 -11.19
N CYS A 261 30.96 7.66 -11.88
CA CYS A 261 31.04 6.59 -12.88
C CYS A 261 30.29 7.01 -14.16
N PRO A 262 30.85 7.91 -15.00
CA PRO A 262 30.36 8.09 -16.36
C PRO A 262 30.73 6.84 -17.16
N GLY A 263 29.71 6.00 -17.53
CA GLY A 263 29.85 4.83 -18.38
C GLY A 263 30.28 5.15 -19.80
#